data_2e9766c3311c9ac8b9c7cab715911b3e
#
_entry.id   2e9766c3311c9ac8b9c7cab715911b3e
#
_cell.length_a   1.000
_cell.length_b   1.000
_cell.length_c   1.000
_cell.angle_alpha   90.00
_cell.angle_beta   90.00
_cell.angle_gamma   90.00
#
_symmetry.space_group_name_H-M   'P 1'
#
loop_
_entity.id
_entity.type
_entity.pdbx_description
1 polymer ?
#
loop_
_entity_poly.entity_id
_entity_poly.type
_entity_poly.pdbx_seq_one_letter_code
_entity_poly.pdbx_strand_id
1 'polypeptide(L)'
;MTKLLEDEARDGSVVVERDVRIPTRDGGFVAADVYRPAGPGPFPALYAVSPYGKDWVDLPAWPTFRHRETGDIAFYVDNGYAYVHADIRGTGHSTFGEFEVLAKPEQHDMYDTIEWIAEQP
;
A
#
# COMPACT_ATOMS: atom_id res chain seq x y z
N MET A 1 4.26 -1.32 15.35
CA MET A 1 4.56 -0.60 14.09
C MET A 1 3.51 0.44 13.76
N THR A 2 2.23 0.09 13.73
CA THR A 2 1.14 1.05 13.42
C THR A 2 1.13 2.24 14.35
N LYS A 3 1.30 2.00 15.65
CA LYS A 3 1.34 3.07 16.65
C LYS A 3 2.49 4.05 16.39
N LEU A 4 3.66 3.54 16.00
CA LEU A 4 4.81 4.39 15.68
C LEU A 4 4.52 5.28 14.47
N LEU A 5 3.94 4.71 13.41
CA LEU A 5 3.55 5.47 12.22
C LEU A 5 2.49 6.52 12.53
N GLU A 6 1.53 6.19 13.40
CA GLU A 6 0.52 7.15 13.82
C GLU A 6 1.13 8.30 14.64
N ASP A 7 2.07 7.98 15.52
CA ASP A 7 2.76 9.00 16.31
C ASP A 7 3.62 9.90 15.39
N GLU A 8 4.33 9.33 14.42
CA GLU A 8 5.10 10.09 13.43
C GLU A 8 4.18 10.97 12.57
N ALA A 9 3.03 10.46 12.18
CA ALA A 9 2.06 11.24 11.43
C ALA A 9 1.52 12.43 12.24
N ARG A 10 1.38 12.27 13.56
CA ARG A 10 0.95 13.35 14.44
C ARG A 10 1.99 14.45 14.60
N ASP A 11 3.28 14.13 14.59
CA ASP A 11 4.34 15.12 14.68
C ASP A 11 4.66 15.77 13.32
N GLY A 12 4.06 15.30 12.24
CA GLY A 12 4.21 15.86 10.91
C GLY A 12 5.42 15.34 10.14
N SER A 13 6.12 14.34 10.66
CA SER A 13 7.28 13.75 9.96
C SER A 13 6.88 12.77 8.86
N VAL A 14 5.70 12.20 8.96
CA VAL A 14 5.15 11.24 7.99
C VAL A 14 3.76 11.68 7.57
N VAL A 15 3.47 11.57 6.28
CA VAL A 15 2.14 11.78 5.73
C VAL A 15 1.53 10.42 5.43
N VAL A 16 0.34 10.17 5.98
CA VAL A 16 -0.41 8.93 5.74
C VAL A 16 -1.71 9.27 5.04
N GLU A 17 -1.92 8.70 3.87
CA GLU A 17 -3.17 8.83 3.11
C GLU A 17 -3.81 7.45 3.04
N ARG A 18 -5.01 7.33 3.63
CA ARG A 18 -5.72 6.05 3.69
C ARG A 18 -6.78 5.93 2.62
N ASP A 19 -6.99 4.71 2.15
CA ASP A 19 -8.03 4.35 1.18
C ASP A 19 -7.96 5.19 -0.10
N VAL A 20 -6.75 5.45 -0.56
CA VAL A 20 -6.52 6.09 -1.86
C VAL A 20 -7.00 5.14 -2.95
N ARG A 21 -7.85 5.65 -3.83
CA ARG A 21 -8.40 4.85 -4.93
C ARG A 21 -7.52 4.99 -6.17
N ILE A 22 -6.85 3.89 -6.52
CA ILE A 22 -6.00 3.83 -7.70
C ILE A 22 -6.81 3.20 -8.82
N PRO A 23 -7.14 3.95 -9.88
CA PRO A 23 -8.02 3.44 -10.92
C PRO A 23 -7.38 2.29 -11.71
N THR A 24 -8.18 1.30 -12.02
CA THR A 24 -7.78 0.17 -12.86
C THR A 24 -8.42 0.31 -14.25
N ARG A 25 -7.81 -0.35 -15.25
CA ARG A 25 -8.25 -0.21 -16.66
C ARG A 25 -9.66 -0.72 -16.92
N ASP A 26 -10.19 -1.57 -16.05
CA ASP A 26 -11.52 -2.14 -16.20
C ASP A 26 -12.61 -1.30 -15.50
N GLY A 27 -12.28 -0.10 -15.05
CA GLY A 27 -13.25 0.84 -14.46
C GLY A 27 -13.40 0.70 -12.94
N GLY A 28 -12.64 -0.19 -12.30
CA GLY A 28 -12.62 -0.33 -10.86
C GLY A 28 -11.49 0.47 -10.21
N PHE A 29 -11.17 0.12 -9.01
CA PHE A 29 -10.02 0.70 -8.30
C PHE A 29 -9.41 -0.30 -7.32
N VAL A 30 -8.13 -0.10 -7.04
CA VAL A 30 -7.40 -0.74 -5.95
C VAL A 30 -7.31 0.27 -4.81
N ALA A 31 -7.68 -0.14 -3.61
CA ALA A 31 -7.57 0.72 -2.43
C ALA A 31 -6.20 0.54 -1.80
N ALA A 32 -5.52 1.65 -1.57
CA ALA A 32 -4.17 1.65 -1.00
C ALA A 32 -4.04 2.65 0.12
N ASP A 33 -3.18 2.34 1.07
CA ASP A 33 -2.69 3.30 2.04
C ASP A 33 -1.30 3.75 1.58
N VAL A 34 -1.08 5.06 1.53
CA VAL A 34 0.18 5.65 1.11
C VAL A 34 0.86 6.27 2.32
N TYR A 35 2.08 5.83 2.59
CA TYR A 35 2.91 6.35 3.67
C TYR A 35 4.13 7.00 3.02
N ARG A 36 4.39 8.25 3.32
CA ARG A 36 5.55 8.96 2.76
C ARG A 36 6.15 9.95 3.73
N PRO A 37 7.45 10.28 3.57
CA PRO A 37 8.03 11.36 4.36
C PRO A 37 7.31 12.68 4.10
N ALA A 38 7.28 13.56 5.10
CA ALA A 38 6.77 14.91 4.91
C ALA A 38 7.72 15.72 4.02
N GLY A 39 7.15 16.69 3.32
CA GLY A 39 7.92 17.57 2.44
C GLY A 39 7.78 17.23 0.97
N PRO A 40 8.51 17.97 0.11
CA PRO A 40 8.40 17.77 -1.33
C PRO A 40 9.09 16.48 -1.78
N GLY A 41 8.38 15.75 -2.68
CA GLY A 41 8.95 14.62 -3.39
C GLY A 41 9.70 15.06 -4.64
N PRO A 42 9.91 14.14 -5.58
CA PRO A 42 9.45 12.75 -5.51
C PRO A 42 10.29 11.89 -4.58
N PHE A 43 9.69 10.80 -4.10
CA PHE A 43 10.36 9.79 -3.29
C PHE A 43 10.39 8.47 -4.05
N PRO A 44 11.47 7.67 -3.95
CA PRO A 44 11.41 6.30 -4.45
C PRO A 44 10.31 5.55 -3.69
N ALA A 45 9.53 4.75 -4.40
CA ALA A 45 8.37 4.10 -3.83
C ALA A 45 8.54 2.58 -3.81
N LEU A 46 8.03 1.98 -2.73
CA LEU A 46 7.86 0.54 -2.59
C LEU A 46 6.37 0.23 -2.64
N TYR A 47 6.00 -0.83 -3.31
CA TYR A 47 4.62 -1.25 -3.46
C TYR A 47 4.44 -2.67 -2.97
N ALA A 48 3.49 -2.86 -2.07
CA ALA A 48 3.09 -4.18 -1.59
C ALA A 48 1.57 -4.33 -1.74
N VAL A 49 1.14 -5.43 -2.31
CA VAL A 49 -0.27 -5.76 -2.50
C VAL A 49 -0.51 -7.20 -2.07
N SER A 50 -1.57 -7.42 -1.32
CA SER A 50 -1.89 -8.76 -0.85
C SER A 50 -3.38 -8.94 -0.60
N PRO A 51 -3.87 -10.19 -0.52
CA PRO A 51 -5.25 -10.47 -0.16
C PRO A 51 -5.50 -10.43 1.36
N TYR A 52 -4.47 -10.18 2.16
CA TYR A 52 -4.55 -10.36 3.62
C TYR A 52 -4.99 -9.11 4.38
N GLY A 53 -5.38 -8.06 3.69
CA GLY A 53 -5.93 -6.85 4.29
C GLY A 53 -4.88 -5.83 4.70
N LYS A 54 -4.86 -4.67 4.02
CA LYS A 54 -3.93 -3.59 4.32
C LYS A 54 -4.15 -2.98 5.70
N ASP A 55 -5.37 -3.08 6.22
CA ASP A 55 -5.73 -2.52 7.53
C ASP A 55 -5.20 -3.36 8.71
N TRP A 56 -4.69 -4.55 8.43
CA TRP A 56 -4.17 -5.45 9.46
C TRP A 56 -2.69 -5.24 9.72
N VAL A 57 -2.26 -4.00 9.74
CA VAL A 57 -0.85 -3.63 9.96
C VAL A 57 -0.38 -3.93 11.39
N ASP A 58 -1.31 -4.11 12.31
CA ASP A 58 -0.99 -4.44 13.71
C ASP A 58 -0.66 -5.91 13.94
N LEU A 59 -0.87 -6.76 12.95
CA LEU A 59 -0.47 -8.15 13.09
C LEU A 59 1.06 -8.21 13.21
N PRO A 60 1.56 -8.98 14.21
CA PRO A 60 3.00 -9.07 14.38
C PRO A 60 3.68 -9.60 13.13
N ALA A 61 4.77 -8.98 12.74
CA ALA A 61 5.59 -9.44 11.63
C ALA A 61 6.45 -10.64 12.06
N TRP A 62 5.84 -11.60 12.71
CA TRP A 62 6.50 -12.80 13.20
C TRP A 62 6.68 -13.81 12.09
N PRO A 63 7.61 -14.76 12.26
CA PRO A 63 7.77 -15.84 11.29
C PRO A 63 6.46 -16.59 10.98
N THR A 64 5.54 -16.65 11.94
CA THR A 64 4.25 -17.28 11.80
C THR A 64 3.27 -16.50 10.93
N PHE A 65 3.53 -15.22 10.68
CA PHE A 65 2.66 -14.33 9.90
C PHE A 65 3.38 -13.77 8.66
N ARG A 66 4.26 -14.57 8.07
CA ARG A 66 4.99 -14.19 6.85
C ARG A 66 4.06 -13.92 5.66
N HIS A 67 2.88 -14.50 5.67
CA HIS A 67 1.87 -14.31 4.65
C HIS A 67 1.28 -12.89 4.62
N ARG A 68 1.64 -12.05 5.56
CA ARG A 68 1.25 -10.63 5.54
C ARG A 68 1.73 -9.89 4.30
N GLU A 69 2.79 -10.36 3.69
CA GLU A 69 3.32 -9.86 2.41
C GLU A 69 3.62 -8.37 2.39
N THR A 70 4.08 -7.86 3.50
CA THR A 70 4.54 -6.47 3.61
C THR A 70 5.77 -6.42 4.54
N GLY A 71 6.60 -5.41 4.32
CA GLY A 71 7.77 -5.16 5.15
C GLY A 71 7.47 -4.25 6.32
N ASP A 72 8.53 -3.77 6.96
CA ASP A 72 8.44 -2.77 8.02
C ASP A 72 8.29 -1.37 7.39
N ILE A 73 7.05 -0.91 7.32
CA ILE A 73 6.69 0.34 6.65
C ILE A 73 7.44 1.53 7.28
N ALA A 74 7.49 1.60 8.62
CA ALA A 74 8.17 2.69 9.31
C ALA A 74 9.65 2.78 8.95
N PHE A 75 10.33 1.63 8.88
CA PHE A 75 11.73 1.59 8.49
C PHE A 75 11.97 2.20 7.10
N TYR A 76 11.16 1.85 6.13
CA TYR A 76 11.33 2.36 4.77
C TYR A 76 11.02 3.85 4.68
N VAL A 77 9.96 4.30 5.33
CA VAL A 77 9.60 5.72 5.32
C VAL A 77 10.67 6.56 6.01
N ASP A 78 11.22 6.08 7.13
CA ASP A 78 12.31 6.76 7.85
C ASP A 78 13.58 6.86 7.00
N ASN A 79 13.74 6.00 6.02
CA ASN A 79 14.88 6.01 5.09
C ASN A 79 14.57 6.70 3.76
N GLY A 80 13.51 7.48 3.70
CA GLY A 80 13.21 8.33 2.55
C GLY A 80 12.36 7.71 1.46
N TYR A 81 11.75 6.54 1.70
CA TYR A 81 10.89 5.88 0.74
C TYR A 81 9.43 6.22 0.99
N ALA A 82 8.65 6.33 -0.08
CA ALA A 82 7.21 6.21 0.01
C ALA A 82 6.84 4.72 0.02
N TYR A 83 5.81 4.35 0.75
CA TYR A 83 5.34 2.97 0.81
C TYR A 83 3.86 2.92 0.45
N VAL A 84 3.52 2.16 -0.56
CA VAL A 84 2.14 1.98 -1.02
C VAL A 84 1.71 0.55 -0.66
N HIS A 85 0.77 0.44 0.26
CA HIS A 85 0.26 -0.83 0.75
C HIS A 85 -1.20 -0.98 0.35
N ALA A 86 -1.50 -1.96 -0.50
CA ALA A 86 -2.79 -2.06 -1.16
C ALA A 86 -3.49 -3.39 -0.89
N ASP A 87 -4.82 -3.36 -0.96
CA ASP A 87 -5.66 -4.55 -1.04
C ASP A 87 -5.75 -5.01 -2.50
N ILE A 88 -5.49 -6.30 -2.75
CA ILE A 88 -5.66 -6.88 -4.08
C ILE A 88 -7.15 -6.83 -4.49
N ARG A 89 -7.42 -6.85 -5.80
CA ARG A 89 -8.82 -6.80 -6.28
C ARG A 89 -9.66 -7.90 -5.63
N GLY A 90 -10.92 -7.57 -5.36
CA GLY A 90 -11.85 -8.51 -4.72
C GLY A 90 -11.64 -8.71 -3.24
N THR A 91 -10.75 -7.94 -2.61
CA THR A 91 -10.46 -8.01 -1.19
C THR A 91 -10.49 -6.64 -0.52
N GLY A 92 -10.69 -6.61 0.78
CA GLY A 92 -10.64 -5.40 1.61
C GLY A 92 -11.48 -4.27 1.04
N HIS A 93 -10.87 -3.11 0.86
CA HIS A 93 -11.52 -1.89 0.39
C HIS A 93 -11.44 -1.69 -1.13
N SER A 94 -10.75 -2.59 -1.85
CA SER A 94 -10.70 -2.56 -3.31
C SER A 94 -12.05 -2.95 -3.92
N THR A 95 -12.25 -2.57 -5.20
CA THR A 95 -13.51 -2.89 -5.86
C THR A 95 -13.72 -4.39 -6.04
N PHE A 96 -14.98 -4.75 -6.24
CA PHE A 96 -15.39 -6.11 -6.48
C PHE A 96 -14.69 -6.70 -7.70
N GLY A 97 -14.65 -7.95 -7.71
CA GLY A 97 -13.99 -8.82 -8.67
C GLY A 97 -13.63 -10.07 -7.91
N GLU A 98 -13.33 -11.12 -8.59
CA GLU A 98 -12.90 -12.32 -7.92
C GLU A 98 -11.39 -12.26 -7.66
N PHE A 99 -11.00 -12.62 -6.45
CA PHE A 99 -9.60 -12.86 -6.16
C PHE A 99 -9.23 -14.23 -6.74
N GLU A 100 -8.27 -14.23 -7.63
CA GLU A 100 -7.70 -15.44 -8.20
C GLU A 100 -6.19 -15.26 -8.28
N VAL A 101 -5.45 -16.14 -7.64
CA VAL A 101 -4.01 -16.01 -7.51
C VAL A 101 -3.33 -15.91 -8.88
N LEU A 102 -2.57 -14.82 -9.08
CA LEU A 102 -1.79 -14.56 -10.30
C LEU A 102 -2.61 -14.50 -11.60
N ALA A 103 -3.90 -14.20 -11.49
CA ALA A 103 -4.77 -14.04 -12.65
C ALA A 103 -4.37 -12.79 -13.47
N LYS A 104 -4.76 -12.77 -14.75
CA LYS A 104 -4.45 -11.62 -15.63
C LYS A 104 -4.98 -10.28 -15.10
N PRO A 105 -6.23 -10.18 -14.59
CA PRO A 105 -6.70 -8.92 -14.04
C PRO A 105 -5.81 -8.37 -12.91
N GLU A 106 -5.27 -9.24 -12.06
CA GLU A 106 -4.37 -8.82 -10.98
C GLU A 106 -3.04 -8.31 -11.54
N GLN A 107 -2.51 -8.97 -12.56
CA GLN A 107 -1.28 -8.52 -13.24
C GLN A 107 -1.49 -7.16 -13.88
N HIS A 108 -2.64 -6.93 -14.51
CA HIS A 108 -3.00 -5.63 -15.07
C HIS A 108 -3.11 -4.57 -13.97
N ASP A 109 -3.71 -4.91 -12.83
CA ASP A 109 -3.83 -3.99 -11.69
C ASP A 109 -2.48 -3.60 -11.13
N MET A 110 -1.54 -4.53 -11.06
CA MET A 110 -0.18 -4.25 -10.61
C MET A 110 0.52 -3.28 -11.55
N TYR A 111 0.40 -3.50 -12.85
CA TYR A 111 0.96 -2.59 -13.84
C TYR A 111 0.33 -1.20 -13.72
N ASP A 112 -1.00 -1.13 -13.69
CA ASP A 112 -1.73 0.13 -13.62
C ASP A 112 -1.39 0.90 -12.32
N THR A 113 -1.22 0.19 -11.22
CA THR A 113 -0.83 0.79 -9.94
C THR A 113 0.59 1.35 -9.98
N ILE A 114 1.53 0.61 -10.55
CA ILE A 114 2.92 1.08 -10.68
C ILE A 114 2.99 2.33 -11.56
N GLU A 115 2.27 2.36 -12.67
CA GLU A 115 2.20 3.54 -13.53
C GLU A 115 1.56 4.73 -12.79
N TRP A 116 0.52 4.49 -12.01
CA TRP A 116 -0.10 5.53 -11.20
C TRP A 116 0.88 6.09 -10.17
N ILE A 117 1.63 5.22 -9.49
CA ILE A 117 2.64 5.63 -8.50
C ILE A 117 3.70 6.52 -9.17
N ALA A 118 4.14 6.16 -10.37
CA ALA A 118 5.16 6.89 -11.11
C ALA A 118 4.73 8.31 -11.49
N GLU A 119 3.43 8.58 -11.57
CA GLU A 119 2.87 9.89 -11.89
C GLU A 119 2.70 10.78 -10.66
N GLN A 120 2.88 10.28 -9.46
CA GLN A 120 2.72 11.07 -8.23
C GLN A 120 3.94 11.94 -7.98
N PRO A 121 3.75 13.17 -7.42
CA PRO A 121 4.85 14.06 -7.09
C PRO A 121 5.76 13.54 -5.99
#